data_4b1cd534cb427754576dc373fff0ab6b
#
_entry.id   4b1cd534cb427754576dc373fff0ab6b
#
_cell.length_a   1.000
_cell.length_b   1.000
_cell.length_c   1.000
_cell.angle_alpha   90.00
_cell.angle_beta   90.00
_cell.angle_gamma   90.00
#
_symmetry.space_group_name_H-M   'P 1'
#
loop_
_entity.id
_entity.type
_entity.pdbx_description
1 polymer ?
#
loop_
_entity_poly.entity_id
_entity_poly.type
_entity_poly.pdbx_seq_one_letter_code
_entity_poly.pdbx_strand_id
1 'polypeptide(L)'
;GNVPMLGMLSLIQGLLSKNANLVKVSKDNLNIIPTLLDSMSKVNIEGSDGKLIEGKKIVNSIACIYYPSSDENALNEMSLNSQVRVAWGGKKAVEKIMNLPRKFGCEDIIFGPKTSFVAVGTEKLQDEKSSIKVARKIALDASQFEQQGCNAPHTIFVEKNGLISPLKFSKILADQMKYVFKSIPRDLGTIVDTGKILMLRAQHEMMGKAFYSEGLD
;
A
#
# COMPACT_ATOMS: atom_id res chain seq x y z
N GLY A 1 5.68 -2.53 -6.54
CA GLY A 1 4.88 -2.74 -5.31
C GLY A 1 3.44 -3.04 -5.66
N ASN A 2 2.74 -3.73 -4.80
CA ASN A 2 1.35 -4.15 -5.02
C ASN A 2 0.35 -2.99 -4.93
N VAL A 3 0.77 -1.88 -4.31
CA VAL A 3 -0.06 -0.67 -4.21
C VAL A 3 0.33 0.28 -5.32
N PRO A 4 -0.63 0.68 -6.17
CA PRO A 4 -0.38 1.68 -7.20
C PRO A 4 0.11 2.99 -6.58
N MET A 5 0.90 3.74 -7.34
CA MET A 5 1.37 5.09 -6.95
C MET A 5 2.32 5.19 -5.75
N LEU A 6 2.71 4.12 -5.05
CA LEU A 6 3.68 4.23 -3.95
C LEU A 6 4.99 4.91 -4.40
N GLY A 7 5.44 4.65 -5.62
CA GLY A 7 6.61 5.30 -6.20
C GLY A 7 6.46 6.82 -6.31
N MET A 8 5.25 7.35 -6.46
CA MET A 8 5.01 8.79 -6.54
C MET A 8 5.32 9.51 -5.23
N LEU A 9 5.07 8.89 -4.07
CA LEU A 9 5.44 9.51 -2.78
C LEU A 9 6.94 9.75 -2.68
N SER A 10 7.75 8.74 -3.02
CA SER A 10 9.20 8.88 -3.02
C SER A 10 9.67 9.88 -4.08
N LEU A 11 9.05 9.87 -5.25
CA LEU A 11 9.36 10.82 -6.31
C LEU A 11 9.07 12.26 -5.89
N ILE A 12 7.92 12.53 -5.29
CA ILE A 12 7.57 13.85 -4.76
C ILE A 12 8.58 14.30 -3.70
N GLN A 13 8.95 13.41 -2.77
CA GLN A 13 9.97 13.72 -1.76
C GLN A 13 11.33 14.03 -2.40
N GLY A 14 11.74 13.25 -3.40
CA GLY A 14 12.96 13.50 -4.17
C GLY A 14 12.95 14.84 -4.89
N LEU A 15 11.83 15.22 -5.51
CA LEU A 15 11.65 16.51 -6.17
C LEU A 15 11.67 17.69 -5.19
N LEU A 16 10.95 17.57 -4.06
CA LEU A 16 10.95 18.60 -3.01
C LEU A 16 12.35 18.81 -2.42
N SER A 17 13.16 17.77 -2.39
CA SER A 17 14.57 17.83 -1.99
C SER A 17 15.51 18.23 -3.14
N LYS A 18 14.97 18.64 -4.30
CA LYS A 18 15.71 19.13 -5.48
C LYS A 18 16.67 18.09 -6.07
N ASN A 19 16.33 16.83 -6.00
CA ASN A 19 17.11 15.74 -6.60
C ASN A 19 16.67 15.44 -8.04
N ALA A 20 17.61 15.00 -8.86
CA ALA A 20 17.29 14.26 -10.07
C ALA A 20 16.83 12.85 -9.69
N ASN A 21 15.77 12.36 -10.32
CA ASN A 21 15.15 11.11 -9.94
C ASN A 21 15.18 10.09 -11.07
N LEU A 22 15.69 8.90 -10.78
CA LEU A 22 15.61 7.74 -11.66
C LEU A 22 14.63 6.73 -11.05
N VAL A 23 13.50 6.52 -11.71
CA VAL A 23 12.41 5.68 -11.21
C VAL A 23 12.32 4.40 -12.02
N LYS A 24 12.58 3.26 -11.38
CA LYS A 24 12.28 1.94 -11.95
C LYS A 24 10.85 1.56 -11.64
N VAL A 25 10.01 1.49 -12.64
CA VAL A 25 8.62 1.04 -12.51
C VAL A 25 8.49 -0.47 -12.52
N SER A 26 7.47 -1.01 -11.83
CA SER A 26 7.09 -2.42 -11.96
C SER A 26 6.24 -2.61 -13.23
N LYS A 27 6.11 -3.86 -13.68
CA LYS A 27 5.29 -4.22 -14.84
C LYS A 27 3.85 -3.67 -14.71
N ASP A 28 3.26 -3.79 -13.53
CA ASP A 28 1.89 -3.37 -13.27
C ASP A 28 1.70 -1.83 -13.21
N ASN A 29 2.80 -1.08 -13.10
CA ASN A 29 2.80 0.38 -13.02
C ASN A 29 3.39 1.05 -14.27
N LEU A 30 3.58 0.30 -15.36
CA LEU A 30 4.20 0.81 -16.59
C LEU A 30 3.53 2.05 -17.16
N ASN A 31 2.22 2.16 -17.05
CA ASN A 31 1.46 3.28 -17.59
C ASN A 31 1.11 4.35 -16.53
N ILE A 32 1.09 4.01 -15.26
CA ILE A 32 0.60 4.90 -14.20
C ILE A 32 1.56 6.07 -13.98
N ILE A 33 2.82 5.79 -13.69
CA ILE A 33 3.82 6.84 -13.41
C ILE A 33 4.06 7.73 -14.64
N PRO A 34 4.30 7.18 -15.85
CA PRO A 34 4.47 8.01 -17.04
C PRO A 34 3.28 8.90 -17.37
N THR A 35 2.04 8.39 -17.21
CA THR A 35 0.81 9.19 -17.45
C THR A 35 0.71 10.35 -16.46
N LEU A 36 1.05 10.13 -15.19
CA LEU A 36 1.08 11.20 -14.19
C LEU A 36 2.15 12.24 -14.50
N LEU A 37 3.34 11.83 -14.91
CA LEU A 37 4.41 12.73 -15.31
C LEU A 37 4.03 13.55 -16.56
N ASP A 38 3.38 12.93 -17.54
CA ASP A 38 2.85 13.64 -18.70
C ASP A 38 1.80 14.69 -18.27
N SER A 39 0.90 14.34 -17.36
CA SER A 39 -0.08 15.30 -16.80
C SER A 39 0.61 16.45 -16.05
N MET A 40 1.61 16.15 -15.23
CA MET A 40 2.38 17.17 -14.53
C MET A 40 3.12 18.11 -15.50
N SER A 41 3.64 17.60 -16.61
CA SER A 41 4.39 18.40 -17.58
C SER A 41 3.54 19.49 -18.24
N LYS A 42 2.23 19.34 -18.25
CA LYS A 42 1.26 20.27 -18.86
C LYS A 42 0.76 21.35 -17.91
N VAL A 43 1.11 21.25 -16.62
CA VAL A 43 0.67 22.19 -15.58
C VAL A 43 1.72 23.27 -15.37
N ASN A 44 1.28 24.52 -15.39
CA ASN A 44 2.09 25.66 -14.99
C ASN A 44 1.36 26.40 -13.88
N ILE A 45 2.10 26.81 -12.84
CA ILE A 45 1.54 27.54 -11.69
C ILE A 45 2.40 28.76 -11.40
N GLU A 46 1.78 29.82 -10.91
CA GLU A 46 2.50 30.96 -10.37
C GLU A 46 2.85 30.70 -8.91
N GLY A 47 4.12 30.83 -8.58
CA GLY A 47 4.62 30.71 -7.21
C GLY A 47 4.23 31.93 -6.37
N SER A 48 4.37 31.82 -5.05
CA SER A 48 4.09 32.91 -4.12
C SER A 48 4.99 34.15 -4.33
N ASP A 49 6.10 34.00 -5.02
CA ASP A 49 7.04 35.05 -5.41
C ASP A 49 6.76 35.63 -6.81
N GLY A 50 5.64 35.27 -7.41
CA GLY A 50 5.22 35.70 -8.76
C GLY A 50 5.96 34.98 -9.91
N LYS A 51 6.84 34.03 -9.62
CA LYS A 51 7.56 33.33 -10.67
C LYS A 51 6.75 32.17 -11.22
N LEU A 52 6.82 31.99 -12.55
CA LEU A 52 6.21 30.87 -13.22
C LEU A 52 6.98 29.58 -12.93
N ILE A 53 6.29 28.60 -12.35
CA ILE A 53 6.78 27.23 -12.17
C ILE A 53 6.21 26.36 -13.28
N GLU A 54 7.06 25.96 -14.19
CA GLU A 54 6.68 25.13 -15.33
C GLU A 54 6.82 23.65 -15.00
N GLY A 55 5.72 22.89 -15.04
CA GLY A 55 5.71 21.46 -14.77
C GLY A 55 6.67 20.67 -15.68
N LYS A 56 6.82 21.08 -16.95
CA LYS A 56 7.77 20.49 -17.87
C LYS A 56 9.21 20.54 -17.37
N LYS A 57 9.62 21.65 -16.75
CA LYS A 57 10.98 21.79 -16.17
C LYS A 57 11.19 20.84 -15.00
N ILE A 58 10.15 20.65 -14.17
CA ILE A 58 10.20 19.69 -13.07
C ILE A 58 10.34 18.26 -13.61
N VAL A 59 9.51 17.88 -14.57
CA VAL A 59 9.50 16.53 -15.15
C VAL A 59 10.82 16.20 -15.85
N ASN A 60 11.51 17.18 -16.41
CA ASN A 60 12.83 16.99 -17.03
C ASN A 60 13.94 16.53 -16.05
N SER A 61 13.70 16.63 -14.74
CA SER A 61 14.60 16.07 -13.70
C SER A 61 14.30 14.60 -13.36
N ILE A 62 13.37 13.97 -14.07
CA ILE A 62 12.89 12.61 -13.80
C ILE A 62 13.14 11.74 -15.02
N ALA A 63 13.78 10.59 -14.80
CA ALA A 63 13.82 9.50 -15.76
C ALA A 63 12.99 8.31 -15.23
N CYS A 64 12.08 7.81 -16.05
CA CYS A 64 11.26 6.65 -15.73
C CYS A 64 11.66 5.49 -16.64
N ILE A 65 12.08 4.37 -16.06
CA ILE A 65 12.60 3.22 -16.79
C ILE A 65 11.92 1.92 -16.34
N TYR A 66 11.89 0.97 -17.25
CA TYR A 66 11.48 -0.40 -16.96
C TYR A 66 12.54 -1.39 -17.45
N TYR A 67 12.83 -2.34 -16.62
CA TYR A 67 13.55 -3.56 -16.95
C TYR A 67 13.09 -4.69 -16.01
N PRO A 68 13.18 -5.96 -16.44
CA PRO A 68 12.79 -7.09 -15.61
C PRO A 68 13.71 -7.22 -14.39
N SER A 69 13.15 -7.70 -13.27
CA SER A 69 13.93 -7.86 -12.02
C SER A 69 15.03 -8.93 -12.10
N SER A 70 15.08 -9.69 -13.20
CA SER A 70 16.14 -10.65 -13.53
C SER A 70 17.33 -10.01 -14.27
N ASP A 71 17.21 -8.77 -14.73
CA ASP A 71 18.32 -8.05 -15.38
C ASP A 71 19.26 -7.49 -14.30
N GLU A 72 20.26 -8.28 -13.94
CA GLU A 72 21.21 -7.94 -12.90
C GLU A 72 22.16 -6.81 -13.34
N ASN A 73 22.47 -6.72 -14.64
CA ASN A 73 23.30 -5.65 -15.17
C ASN A 73 22.62 -4.29 -14.99
N ALA A 74 21.35 -4.18 -15.42
CA ALA A 74 20.58 -2.94 -15.25
C ALA A 74 20.38 -2.58 -13.77
N LEU A 75 20.15 -3.59 -12.89
CA LEU A 75 20.07 -3.37 -11.46
C LEU A 75 21.35 -2.82 -10.85
N ASN A 76 22.49 -3.41 -11.22
CA ASN A 76 23.80 -2.99 -10.75
C ASN A 76 24.16 -1.58 -11.23
N GLU A 77 23.95 -1.30 -12.52
CA GLU A 77 24.19 0.03 -13.09
C GLU A 77 23.34 1.11 -12.43
N MET A 78 22.06 0.86 -12.25
CA MET A 78 21.19 1.79 -11.54
C MET A 78 21.66 2.03 -10.10
N SER A 79 22.04 0.97 -9.40
CA SER A 79 22.53 1.03 -8.03
C SER A 79 23.84 1.81 -7.91
N LEU A 80 24.81 1.50 -8.77
CA LEU A 80 26.11 2.16 -8.77
C LEU A 80 26.06 3.63 -9.17
N ASN A 81 25.05 4.05 -9.91
CA ASN A 81 24.87 5.45 -10.31
C ASN A 81 23.94 6.26 -9.38
N SER A 82 23.47 5.66 -8.28
CA SER A 82 22.62 6.32 -7.31
C SER A 82 23.42 6.83 -6.11
N GLN A 83 23.08 8.03 -5.61
CA GLN A 83 23.57 8.57 -4.34
C GLN A 83 22.62 8.22 -3.19
N VAL A 84 21.32 8.08 -3.49
CA VAL A 84 20.29 7.61 -2.56
C VAL A 84 19.46 6.56 -3.28
N ARG A 85 19.23 5.42 -2.64
CA ARG A 85 18.36 4.38 -3.16
C ARG A 85 17.12 4.29 -2.28
N VAL A 86 15.95 4.46 -2.88
CA VAL A 86 14.66 4.31 -2.19
C VAL A 86 14.00 3.01 -2.66
N ALA A 87 13.78 2.09 -1.74
CA ALA A 87 13.22 0.78 -2.05
C ALA A 87 11.92 0.50 -1.30
N TRP A 88 10.88 0.15 -2.04
CA TRP A 88 9.59 -0.32 -1.55
C TRP A 88 9.38 -1.77 -1.94
N GLY A 89 9.03 -2.62 -1.00
CA GLY A 89 8.71 -4.01 -1.35
C GLY A 89 8.65 -4.97 -0.18
N GLY A 90 8.32 -6.22 -0.48
CA GLY A 90 8.43 -7.31 0.47
C GLY A 90 9.90 -7.63 0.81
N LYS A 91 10.11 -8.41 1.89
CA LYS A 91 11.43 -8.72 2.45
C LYS A 91 12.46 -9.10 1.39
N LYS A 92 12.15 -10.09 0.54
CA LYS A 92 13.09 -10.57 -0.51
C LYS A 92 13.50 -9.49 -1.51
N ALA A 93 12.56 -8.62 -1.92
CA ALA A 93 12.86 -7.56 -2.87
C ALA A 93 13.75 -6.49 -2.27
N VAL A 94 13.48 -6.10 -1.04
CA VAL A 94 14.28 -5.11 -0.32
C VAL A 94 15.69 -5.64 -0.03
N GLU A 95 15.80 -6.87 0.47
CA GLU A 95 17.10 -7.52 0.71
C GLU A 95 17.93 -7.62 -0.58
N LYS A 96 17.29 -7.95 -1.72
CA LYS A 96 17.99 -7.94 -3.02
C LYS A 96 18.57 -6.57 -3.33
N ILE A 97 17.81 -5.49 -3.14
CA ILE A 97 18.27 -4.13 -3.42
C ILE A 97 19.40 -3.71 -2.47
N MET A 98 19.28 -4.02 -1.18
CA MET A 98 20.33 -3.70 -0.19
C MET A 98 21.65 -4.38 -0.50
N ASN A 99 21.61 -5.59 -1.07
CA ASN A 99 22.80 -6.37 -1.41
C ASN A 99 23.41 -6.00 -2.79
N LEU A 100 22.78 -5.12 -3.57
CA LEU A 100 23.39 -4.64 -4.81
C LEU A 100 24.65 -3.81 -4.54
N PRO A 101 25.64 -3.83 -5.45
CA PRO A 101 26.81 -2.98 -5.34
C PRO A 101 26.41 -1.51 -5.29
N ARG A 102 27.09 -0.71 -4.50
CA ARG A 102 26.83 0.72 -4.32
C ARG A 102 28.12 1.52 -4.21
N LYS A 103 28.07 2.79 -4.58
CA LYS A 103 29.18 3.72 -4.35
C LYS A 103 29.34 4.01 -2.86
N PHE A 104 30.56 4.35 -2.48
CA PHE A 104 30.82 4.89 -1.13
C PHE A 104 29.95 6.14 -0.90
N GLY A 105 29.34 6.22 0.29
CA GLY A 105 28.43 7.32 0.64
C GLY A 105 27.00 7.20 0.08
N CYS A 106 26.66 6.12 -0.63
CA CYS A 106 25.28 5.88 -1.07
C CYS A 106 24.40 5.47 0.12
N GLU A 107 23.31 6.19 0.31
CA GLU A 107 22.33 5.97 1.40
C GLU A 107 21.15 5.13 0.92
N ASP A 108 20.63 4.27 1.81
CA ASP A 108 19.46 3.45 1.58
C ASP A 108 18.26 3.91 2.42
N ILE A 109 17.16 4.24 1.76
CA ILE A 109 15.86 4.51 2.40
C ILE A 109 14.94 3.32 2.10
N ILE A 110 14.70 2.49 3.09
CA ILE A 110 14.06 1.20 2.93
C ILE A 110 12.65 1.20 3.54
N PHE A 111 11.67 0.92 2.70
CA PHE A 111 10.29 0.68 3.09
C PHE A 111 9.95 -0.81 2.89
N GLY A 112 10.34 -1.60 3.88
CA GLY A 112 10.11 -3.04 3.92
C GLY A 112 8.67 -3.41 4.30
N PRO A 113 8.38 -4.72 4.43
CA PRO A 113 7.07 -5.19 4.83
C PRO A 113 6.71 -4.69 6.23
N LYS A 114 5.45 -4.31 6.41
CA LYS A 114 4.88 -3.92 7.70
C LYS A 114 3.62 -4.72 7.93
N THR A 115 3.34 -5.02 9.19
CA THR A 115 2.09 -5.64 9.62
C THR A 115 1.30 -4.59 10.39
N SER A 116 0.08 -4.33 9.94
CA SER A 116 -0.83 -3.40 10.60
C SER A 116 -1.90 -4.13 11.39
N PHE A 117 -2.30 -3.55 12.51
CA PHE A 117 -3.38 -4.03 13.35
C PHE A 117 -4.23 -2.85 13.84
N VAL A 118 -5.43 -3.16 14.31
CA VAL A 118 -6.32 -2.20 14.97
C VAL A 118 -6.54 -2.63 16.40
N ALA A 119 -6.57 -1.67 17.32
CA ALA A 119 -7.06 -1.86 18.68
C ALA A 119 -8.36 -1.07 18.85
N VAL A 120 -9.41 -1.74 19.34
CA VAL A 120 -10.73 -1.15 19.63
C VAL A 120 -10.91 -1.13 21.13
N GLY A 121 -10.90 0.07 21.73
CA GLY A 121 -11.09 0.26 23.15
C GLY A 121 -12.57 0.23 23.57
N THR A 122 -12.81 0.01 24.84
CA THR A 122 -14.17 -0.10 25.42
C THR A 122 -15.03 1.12 25.19
N GLU A 123 -14.46 2.31 25.06
CA GLU A 123 -15.19 3.56 24.78
C GLU A 123 -15.94 3.53 23.44
N LYS A 124 -15.50 2.68 22.48
CA LYS A 124 -16.18 2.47 21.20
C LYS A 124 -17.16 1.30 21.21
N LEU A 125 -17.20 0.57 22.31
CA LEU A 125 -18.01 -0.64 22.52
C LEU A 125 -19.18 -0.42 23.48
N GLN A 126 -19.53 0.84 23.78
CA GLN A 126 -20.60 1.19 24.74
C GLN A 126 -22.00 1.15 24.11
N ASP A 127 -22.09 1.24 22.81
CA ASP A 127 -23.35 1.15 22.08
C ASP A 127 -23.13 0.58 20.66
N GLU A 128 -24.22 0.10 20.06
CA GLU A 128 -24.16 -0.55 18.75
C GLU A 128 -23.85 0.44 17.63
N LYS A 129 -24.36 1.67 17.71
CA LYS A 129 -24.14 2.71 16.68
C LYS A 129 -22.66 3.12 16.61
N SER A 130 -22.02 3.30 17.75
CA SER A 130 -20.60 3.59 17.86
C SER A 130 -19.74 2.44 17.29
N SER A 131 -20.10 1.21 17.66
CA SER A 131 -19.42 -0.01 17.19
C SER A 131 -19.56 -0.19 15.68
N ILE A 132 -20.74 0.02 15.10
CA ILE A 132 -20.95 -0.02 13.63
C ILE A 132 -20.09 1.03 12.93
N LYS A 133 -20.03 2.25 13.46
CA LYS A 133 -19.22 3.33 12.86
C LYS A 133 -17.72 2.97 12.84
N VAL A 134 -17.21 2.39 13.92
CA VAL A 134 -15.81 1.95 13.99
C VAL A 134 -15.58 0.75 13.09
N ALA A 135 -16.45 -0.26 13.13
CA ALA A 135 -16.34 -1.44 12.29
C ALA A 135 -16.33 -1.08 10.79
N ARG A 136 -17.15 -0.09 10.37
CA ARG A 136 -17.15 0.41 8.98
C ARG A 136 -15.82 1.03 8.58
N LYS A 137 -15.19 1.81 9.45
CA LYS A 137 -13.86 2.38 9.18
C LYS A 137 -12.81 1.28 9.05
N ILE A 138 -12.83 0.30 9.96
CA ILE A 138 -11.94 -0.85 9.91
C ILE A 138 -12.15 -1.65 8.62
N ALA A 139 -13.40 -1.89 8.23
CA ALA A 139 -13.73 -2.57 6.99
C ALA A 139 -13.19 -1.82 5.76
N LEU A 140 -13.30 -0.50 5.72
CA LEU A 140 -12.73 0.34 4.65
C LEU A 140 -11.22 0.21 4.60
N ASP A 141 -10.53 0.36 5.73
CA ASP A 141 -9.07 0.28 5.80
C ASP A 141 -8.58 -1.12 5.40
N ALA A 142 -9.28 -2.18 5.83
CA ALA A 142 -8.95 -3.56 5.48
C ALA A 142 -9.20 -3.88 4.00
N SER A 143 -10.21 -3.27 3.37
CA SER A 143 -10.58 -3.56 1.99
C SER A 143 -9.74 -2.81 0.95
N GLN A 144 -9.04 -1.75 1.36
CA GLN A 144 -8.20 -0.99 0.43
C GLN A 144 -7.08 -1.85 -0.13
N PHE A 145 -6.87 -1.75 -1.44
CA PHE A 145 -5.80 -2.46 -2.16
C PHE A 145 -5.79 -3.98 -1.89
N GLU A 146 -6.94 -4.60 -1.73
CA GLU A 146 -7.06 -6.04 -1.52
C GLU A 146 -6.26 -6.54 -0.29
N GLN A 147 -6.22 -5.74 0.79
CA GLN A 147 -5.39 -5.97 1.98
C GLN A 147 -3.87 -5.96 1.72
N GLN A 148 -3.42 -5.55 0.54
CA GLN A 148 -1.99 -5.53 0.20
C GLN A 148 -1.30 -4.23 0.63
N GLY A 149 -2.06 -3.24 1.08
CA GLY A 149 -1.50 -2.01 1.63
C GLY A 149 -0.82 -2.25 2.98
N CYS A 150 0.32 -1.59 3.21
CA CYS A 150 1.01 -1.69 4.50
C CYS A 150 0.20 -1.11 5.68
N ASN A 151 -0.85 -0.36 5.41
CA ASN A 151 -1.81 0.20 6.36
C ASN A 151 -3.09 -0.63 6.50
N ALA A 152 -3.29 -1.65 5.65
CA ALA A 152 -4.45 -2.52 5.76
C ALA A 152 -4.31 -3.46 6.98
N PRO A 153 -5.23 -3.40 7.96
CA PRO A 153 -5.11 -4.23 9.15
C PRO A 153 -5.49 -5.68 8.86
N HIS A 154 -4.63 -6.60 9.28
CA HIS A 154 -4.86 -8.05 9.21
C HIS A 154 -5.33 -8.64 10.55
N THR A 155 -5.20 -7.88 11.64
CA THR A 155 -5.56 -8.31 12.98
C THR A 155 -6.28 -7.17 13.69
N ILE A 156 -7.36 -7.51 14.38
CA ILE A 156 -8.15 -6.54 15.13
C ILE A 156 -8.25 -7.03 16.58
N PHE A 157 -7.64 -6.29 17.49
CA PHE A 157 -7.75 -6.51 18.92
C PHE A 157 -8.96 -5.74 19.45
N VAL A 158 -9.87 -6.44 20.10
CA VAL A 158 -11.08 -5.84 20.68
C VAL A 158 -11.01 -6.01 22.18
N GLU A 159 -11.07 -4.90 22.89
CA GLU A 159 -11.00 -4.89 24.35
C GLU A 159 -12.22 -5.62 24.94
N LYS A 160 -11.98 -6.37 26.02
CA LYS A 160 -13.05 -7.05 26.79
C LYS A 160 -13.77 -6.04 27.70
N ASN A 161 -14.93 -6.41 28.19
CA ASN A 161 -15.72 -5.63 29.17
C ASN A 161 -16.45 -4.38 28.61
N GLY A 162 -16.50 -4.17 27.30
CA GLY A 162 -17.46 -3.28 26.67
C GLY A 162 -18.88 -3.89 26.67
N LEU A 163 -19.92 -3.08 26.45
CA LEU A 163 -21.31 -3.58 26.30
C LEU A 163 -21.44 -4.44 25.03
N ILE A 164 -20.63 -4.13 24.02
CA ILE A 164 -20.50 -4.96 22.83
C ILE A 164 -19.29 -5.89 23.03
N SER A 165 -19.55 -7.17 23.17
CA SER A 165 -18.49 -8.18 23.32
C SER A 165 -17.65 -8.33 22.04
N PRO A 166 -16.41 -8.82 22.12
CA PRO A 166 -15.59 -9.10 20.94
C PRO A 166 -16.28 -9.98 19.91
N LEU A 167 -17.07 -10.96 20.36
CA LEU A 167 -17.86 -11.85 19.51
C LEU A 167 -19.00 -11.11 18.78
N LYS A 168 -19.68 -10.18 19.47
CA LYS A 168 -20.71 -9.34 18.83
C LYS A 168 -20.07 -8.36 17.86
N PHE A 169 -18.91 -7.80 18.21
CA PHE A 169 -18.18 -6.88 17.34
C PHE A 169 -17.70 -7.56 16.06
N SER A 170 -17.23 -8.82 16.10
CA SER A 170 -16.81 -9.53 14.89
C SER A 170 -17.98 -9.77 13.92
N LYS A 171 -19.20 -10.02 14.42
CA LYS A 171 -20.40 -10.08 13.56
C LYS A 171 -20.71 -8.73 12.91
N ILE A 172 -20.69 -7.66 13.72
CA ILE A 172 -20.86 -6.29 13.20
C ILE A 172 -19.82 -5.98 12.13
N LEU A 173 -18.58 -6.37 12.34
CA LEU A 173 -17.51 -6.18 11.36
C LEU A 173 -17.77 -6.94 10.06
N ALA A 174 -18.20 -8.20 10.13
CA ALA A 174 -18.55 -8.99 8.96
C ALA A 174 -19.67 -8.33 8.14
N ASP A 175 -20.69 -7.79 8.81
CA ASP A 175 -21.77 -7.03 8.14
C ASP A 175 -21.24 -5.76 7.49
N GLN A 176 -20.30 -5.06 8.11
CA GLN A 176 -19.69 -3.87 7.53
C GLN A 176 -18.73 -4.20 6.39
N MET A 177 -18.02 -5.33 6.40
CA MET A 177 -17.24 -5.82 5.26
C MET A 177 -18.16 -6.02 4.04
N LYS A 178 -19.30 -6.71 4.22
CA LYS A 178 -20.31 -6.88 3.17
C LYS A 178 -20.83 -5.54 2.63
N TYR A 179 -21.02 -4.55 3.50
CA TYR A 179 -21.44 -3.21 3.08
C TYR A 179 -20.36 -2.50 2.23
N VAL A 180 -19.11 -2.56 2.68
CA VAL A 180 -17.97 -1.92 1.99
C VAL A 180 -17.68 -2.58 0.65
N PHE A 181 -17.84 -3.91 0.54
CA PHE A 181 -17.68 -4.65 -0.71
C PHE A 181 -18.55 -4.10 -1.87
N LYS A 182 -19.73 -3.56 -1.57
CA LYS A 182 -20.57 -2.93 -2.59
C LYS A 182 -19.96 -1.67 -3.19
N SER A 183 -19.15 -0.96 -2.42
CA SER A 183 -18.50 0.29 -2.84
C SER A 183 -17.07 0.07 -3.35
N ILE A 184 -16.40 -0.93 -2.81
CA ILE A 184 -15.04 -1.34 -3.16
C ILE A 184 -15.11 -2.84 -3.47
N PRO A 185 -15.61 -3.23 -4.66
CA PRO A 185 -15.67 -4.64 -5.01
C PRO A 185 -14.27 -5.18 -5.18
N ARG A 186 -14.06 -6.37 -4.66
CA ARG A 186 -12.81 -7.09 -4.81
C ARG A 186 -12.62 -7.52 -6.26
N ASP A 187 -11.44 -7.32 -6.79
CA ASP A 187 -11.01 -8.05 -7.98
C ASP A 187 -10.80 -9.52 -7.57
N LEU A 188 -11.58 -10.42 -8.15
CA LEU A 188 -11.57 -11.86 -7.81
C LEU A 188 -10.23 -12.56 -8.12
N GLY A 189 -9.23 -11.79 -8.52
CA GLY A 189 -7.83 -12.14 -8.49
C GLY A 189 -7.51 -13.49 -9.16
N THR A 190 -6.54 -14.17 -8.60
CA THR A 190 -6.14 -15.50 -9.07
C THR A 190 -6.86 -16.60 -8.28
N ILE A 191 -7.05 -17.77 -8.90
CA ILE A 191 -7.55 -19.01 -8.25
C ILE A 191 -6.75 -19.32 -6.96
N VAL A 192 -5.47 -18.96 -6.93
CA VAL A 192 -4.58 -19.19 -5.77
C VAL A 192 -5.01 -18.36 -4.56
N ASP A 193 -5.44 -17.13 -4.75
CA ASP A 193 -5.85 -16.26 -3.63
C ASP A 193 -7.20 -16.71 -3.08
N THR A 194 -8.12 -17.10 -3.95
CA THR A 194 -9.40 -17.72 -3.58
C THR A 194 -9.17 -19.00 -2.75
N GLY A 195 -8.26 -19.87 -3.18
CA GLY A 195 -7.90 -21.10 -2.45
C GLY A 195 -7.35 -20.82 -1.04
N LYS A 196 -6.53 -19.79 -0.88
CA LYS A 196 -6.02 -19.38 0.45
C LYS A 196 -7.13 -18.92 1.39
N ILE A 197 -8.08 -18.13 0.89
CA ILE A 197 -9.22 -17.65 1.68
C ILE A 197 -10.06 -18.82 2.16
N LEU A 198 -10.42 -19.74 1.26
CA LEU A 198 -11.20 -20.92 1.60
C LEU A 198 -10.49 -21.80 2.64
N MET A 199 -9.18 -21.98 2.49
CA MET A 199 -8.37 -22.74 3.46
C MET A 199 -8.37 -22.05 4.84
N LEU A 200 -8.18 -20.74 4.90
CA LEU A 200 -8.23 -19.99 6.16
C LEU A 200 -9.61 -20.08 6.81
N ARG A 201 -10.69 -19.95 6.04
CA ARG A 201 -12.06 -20.11 6.54
C ARG A 201 -12.26 -21.50 7.16
N ALA A 202 -11.92 -22.57 6.43
CA ALA A 202 -12.03 -23.94 6.92
C ALA A 202 -11.20 -24.16 8.20
N GLN A 203 -9.98 -23.63 8.25
CA GLN A 203 -9.13 -23.71 9.44
C GLN A 203 -9.78 -23.02 10.66
N HIS A 204 -10.34 -21.83 10.50
CA HIS A 204 -11.00 -21.11 11.58
C HIS A 204 -12.32 -21.75 12.00
N GLU A 205 -13.06 -22.33 11.07
CA GLU A 205 -14.26 -23.12 11.38
C GLU A 205 -13.93 -24.36 12.23
N MET A 206 -12.84 -25.04 11.89
CA MET A 206 -12.36 -26.19 12.69
C MET A 206 -11.89 -25.76 14.10
N MET A 207 -11.35 -24.56 14.25
CA MET A 207 -10.94 -23.99 15.54
C MET A 207 -12.11 -23.42 16.35
N GLY A 208 -13.32 -23.42 15.81
CA GLY A 208 -14.57 -23.22 16.52
C GLY A 208 -15.30 -21.89 16.28
N LYS A 209 -14.73 -20.88 15.59
CA LYS A 209 -15.44 -19.63 15.31
C LYS A 209 -14.93 -18.92 14.08
N ALA A 210 -15.66 -18.99 12.99
CA ALA A 210 -15.49 -18.14 11.82
C ALA A 210 -16.73 -17.26 11.62
N PHE A 211 -16.52 -15.99 11.32
CA PHE A 211 -17.54 -15.05 10.87
C PHE A 211 -17.05 -14.43 9.57
N TYR A 212 -17.85 -14.56 8.53
CA TYR A 212 -17.52 -14.03 7.22
C TYR A 212 -18.78 -13.52 6.53
N SER A 213 -18.61 -12.63 5.57
CA SER A 213 -19.68 -12.19 4.69
C SER A 213 -20.02 -13.30 3.68
N GLU A 214 -21.17 -13.19 3.03
CA GLU A 214 -21.52 -14.03 1.89
C GLU A 214 -20.61 -13.65 0.71
N GLY A 215 -19.79 -14.56 0.26
CA GLY A 215 -18.82 -14.29 -0.79
C GLY A 215 -17.40 -14.66 -0.38
N LEU A 216 -16.41 -14.12 -1.08
CA LEU A 216 -14.99 -14.36 -0.84
C LEU A 216 -14.26 -13.14 -0.24
N ASP A 217 -15.02 -12.25 0.37
CA ASP A 217 -14.53 -11.00 0.97
C ASP A 217 -13.86 -11.24 2.33
#